data_0f7507d3a2e755dd8f07b594db867353
#
_entry.id   0f7507d3a2e755dd8f07b594db867353
#
_cell.length_a   1.000
_cell.length_b   1.000
_cell.length_c   1.000
_cell.angle_alpha   90.00
_cell.angle_beta   90.00
_cell.angle_gamma   90.00
#
_symmetry.space_group_name_H-M   'P 1'
#
loop_
_entity.id
_entity.type
_entity.pdbx_description
1 polymer ?
#
loop_
_entity_poly.entity_id
_entity_poly.type
_entity_poly.pdbx_seq_one_letter_code
_entity_poly.pdbx_strand_id
1 'polypeptide(L)'
;IWYSPAGIGASYTIPRYQEQHQLPFRRGLKDKVFNGHICRFAEGNYAGFFGWPNLTNTATGGFLGLPASGTPADMRVVDIYRRQGEKLSENWVLIDLPWWLKQQGVDVLGRTKKIIET
;
A
#
# COMPACT_ATOMS: atom_id res chain seq x y z
N ILE A 1 13.49 -6.35 -6.91
CA ILE A 1 12.16 -6.18 -7.51
C ILE A 1 11.17 -5.86 -6.40
N TRP A 2 10.34 -4.89 -6.65
CA TRP A 2 9.27 -4.48 -5.76
C TRP A 2 7.92 -4.80 -6.39
N TYR A 3 7.11 -5.56 -5.68
CA TYR A 3 5.77 -5.96 -6.11
C TYR A 3 4.72 -5.32 -5.19
N SER A 4 3.69 -4.72 -5.78
CA SER A 4 2.63 -4.06 -5.03
C SER A 4 1.24 -4.35 -5.58
N PRO A 5 0.17 -3.87 -4.94
CA PRO A 5 -1.20 -4.09 -5.41
C PRO A 5 -1.45 -3.56 -6.83
N ALA A 6 -2.47 -4.12 -7.47
CA ALA A 6 -2.99 -3.61 -8.73
C ALA A 6 -3.29 -2.10 -8.63
N GLY A 7 -2.96 -1.36 -9.66
CA GLY A 7 -3.06 0.10 -9.69
C GLY A 7 -1.80 0.84 -9.25
N ILE A 8 -0.93 0.20 -8.47
CA ILE A 8 0.38 0.73 -8.09
C ILE A 8 1.48 0.10 -8.95
N GLY A 9 1.47 -1.24 -9.11
CA GLY A 9 2.31 -1.95 -10.05
C GLY A 9 3.54 -2.60 -9.44
N ALA A 10 4.53 -2.86 -10.29
CA ALA A 10 5.81 -3.46 -9.90
C ALA A 10 6.97 -2.65 -10.46
N SER A 11 8.10 -2.66 -9.76
CA SER A 11 9.29 -1.92 -10.15
C SER A 11 10.54 -2.79 -10.05
N TYR A 12 11.39 -2.73 -11.06
CA TYR A 12 12.59 -3.56 -11.14
C TYR A 12 13.84 -2.86 -10.64
N THR A 13 13.84 -1.54 -10.59
CA THR A 13 14.99 -0.72 -10.17
C THR A 13 14.57 0.32 -9.14
N ILE A 14 15.56 0.82 -8.37
CA ILE A 14 15.31 1.88 -7.39
C ILE A 14 14.76 3.16 -8.04
N PRO A 15 15.32 3.67 -9.17
CA PRO A 15 14.74 4.85 -9.83
C PRO A 15 13.28 4.65 -10.25
N ARG A 16 12.93 3.47 -10.77
CA ARG A 16 11.53 3.16 -11.13
C ARG A 16 10.63 3.08 -9.90
N TYR A 17 11.11 2.49 -8.83
CA TYR A 17 10.39 2.46 -7.55
C TYR A 17 10.10 3.88 -7.03
N GLN A 18 11.09 4.77 -7.10
CA GLN A 18 10.91 6.16 -6.69
C GLN A 18 9.86 6.88 -7.56
N GLU A 19 9.93 6.71 -8.88
CA GLU A 19 9.01 7.33 -9.83
C GLU A 19 7.58 6.79 -9.71
N GLN A 20 7.43 5.46 -9.62
CA GLN A 20 6.12 4.80 -9.68
C GLN A 20 5.42 4.71 -8.33
N HIS A 21 6.16 4.68 -7.23
CA HIS A 21 5.59 4.51 -5.90
C HIS A 21 5.89 5.67 -4.94
N GLN A 22 7.16 5.95 -4.68
CA GLN A 22 7.51 6.92 -3.63
C GLN A 22 6.98 8.32 -3.91
N LEU A 23 7.16 8.83 -5.12
CA LEU A 23 6.71 10.18 -5.47
C LEU A 23 5.19 10.30 -5.49
N PRO A 24 4.42 9.40 -6.15
CA PRO A 24 2.97 9.43 -6.07
C PRO A 24 2.45 9.28 -4.65
N PHE A 25 3.06 8.43 -3.84
CA PHE A 25 2.69 8.21 -2.45
C PHE A 25 2.91 9.47 -1.60
N ARG A 26 4.03 10.15 -1.78
CA ARG A 26 4.33 11.39 -1.07
C ARG A 26 3.45 12.56 -1.51
N ARG A 27 3.16 12.66 -2.81
CA ARG A 27 2.36 13.75 -3.37
C ARG A 27 0.87 13.56 -3.15
N GLY A 28 0.40 12.33 -3.22
CA GLY A 28 -1.02 12.00 -3.15
C GLY A 28 -1.56 11.78 -1.74
N LEU A 29 -0.70 11.68 -0.74
CA LEU A 29 -1.08 11.41 0.65
C LEU A 29 -0.36 12.38 1.58
N LYS A 30 -1.11 12.95 2.53
CA LYS A 30 -0.59 13.86 3.57
C LYS A 30 -0.87 13.32 4.97
N ASP A 31 -0.32 14.00 5.98
CA ASP A 31 -0.57 13.71 7.40
C ASP A 31 -0.35 12.24 7.74
N LYS A 32 0.75 11.67 7.24
CA LYS A 32 1.10 10.27 7.45
C LYS A 32 1.53 10.03 8.89
N VAL A 33 0.86 9.08 9.53
CA VAL A 33 1.17 8.61 10.88
C VAL A 33 1.47 7.12 10.83
N PHE A 34 2.67 6.72 11.26
CA PHE A 34 3.02 5.31 11.41
C PHE A 34 2.46 4.76 12.72
N ASN A 35 1.63 3.72 12.62
CA ASN A 35 0.98 3.08 13.77
C ASN A 35 1.75 1.83 14.26
N GLY A 36 2.82 1.44 13.56
CA GLY A 36 3.68 0.33 13.91
C GLY A 36 3.23 -1.02 13.36
N HIS A 37 3.79 -2.08 13.93
CA HIS A 37 3.55 -3.45 13.50
C HIS A 37 2.93 -4.26 14.64
N ILE A 38 1.93 -5.09 14.34
CA ILE A 38 1.33 -6.02 15.30
C ILE A 38 2.02 -7.38 15.29
N CYS A 39 2.75 -7.70 14.22
CA CYS A 39 3.49 -8.95 14.08
C CYS A 39 4.72 -8.71 13.21
N ARG A 40 5.83 -9.30 13.61
CA ARG A 40 7.08 -9.37 12.82
C ARG A 40 7.55 -10.80 12.79
N PHE A 41 8.09 -11.23 11.66
CA PHE A 41 8.59 -12.58 11.48
C PHE A 41 9.84 -12.59 10.60
N ALA A 42 10.68 -13.59 10.79
CA ALA A 42 11.85 -13.83 9.93
C ALA A 42 12.17 -15.30 9.92
N GLU A 43 12.52 -15.83 8.75
CA GLU A 43 13.00 -17.20 8.57
C GLU A 43 13.90 -17.26 7.34
N GLY A 44 15.12 -17.77 7.49
CA GLY A 44 16.09 -17.85 6.40
C GLY A 44 16.40 -16.48 5.83
N ASN A 45 16.20 -16.33 4.53
CA ASN A 45 16.41 -15.06 3.79
C ASN A 45 15.15 -14.20 3.69
N TYR A 46 14.08 -14.56 4.36
CA TYR A 46 12.80 -13.84 4.34
C TYR A 46 12.51 -13.19 5.67
N ALA A 47 11.94 -12.01 5.61
CA ALA A 47 11.41 -11.28 6.77
C ALA A 47 10.17 -10.51 6.37
N GLY A 48 9.31 -10.22 7.31
CA GLY A 48 8.12 -9.43 7.03
C GLY A 48 7.44 -8.92 8.28
N PHE A 49 6.39 -8.17 8.06
CA PHE A 49 5.54 -7.63 9.14
C PHE A 49 4.10 -7.47 8.70
N PHE A 50 3.22 -7.42 9.68
CA PHE A 50 1.83 -7.00 9.54
C PHE A 50 1.65 -5.68 10.28
N GLY A 51 1.22 -4.64 9.57
CA GLY A 51 0.78 -3.38 10.15
C GLY A 51 -0.74 -3.29 10.08
N TRP A 52 -1.43 -3.27 11.23
CA TRP A 52 -2.88 -3.45 11.27
C TRP A 52 -3.59 -2.53 12.27
N PRO A 53 -3.75 -1.21 11.97
CA PRO A 53 -3.24 -0.52 10.77
C PRO A 53 -1.75 -0.19 10.87
N ASN A 54 -1.07 -0.14 9.74
CA ASN A 54 0.33 0.27 9.65
C ASN A 54 0.46 1.79 9.56
N LEU A 55 -0.41 2.41 8.78
CA LEU A 55 -0.31 3.80 8.37
C LEU A 55 -1.70 4.45 8.37
N THR A 56 -1.78 5.68 8.87
CA THR A 56 -2.93 6.56 8.70
C THR A 56 -2.53 7.72 7.82
N ASN A 57 -3.36 8.10 6.86
CA ASN A 57 -3.08 9.19 5.93
C ASN A 57 -4.35 9.81 5.35
N THR A 58 -4.19 10.95 4.68
CA THR A 58 -5.29 11.65 4.01
C THR A 58 -4.93 11.86 2.54
N ALA A 59 -5.80 11.44 1.63
CA ALA A 59 -5.61 11.63 0.19
C ALA A 59 -5.75 13.11 -0.20
N THR A 60 -4.72 13.63 -0.90
CA THR A 60 -4.67 15.02 -1.39
C THR A 60 -5.07 15.16 -2.85
N GLY A 61 -5.31 14.04 -3.53
CA GLY A 61 -5.61 13.97 -4.95
C GLY A 61 -4.46 13.40 -5.77
N GLY A 62 -4.78 12.63 -6.80
CA GLY A 62 -3.84 12.01 -7.72
C GLY A 62 -3.34 10.62 -7.32
N PHE A 63 -3.38 10.23 -6.07
CA PHE A 63 -3.03 8.87 -5.67
C PHE A 63 -4.07 7.88 -6.21
N LEU A 64 -3.64 6.88 -6.96
CA LEU A 64 -4.49 5.96 -7.72
C LEU A 64 -5.44 6.67 -8.70
N GLY A 65 -5.13 7.88 -9.13
CA GLY A 65 -6.00 8.67 -10.00
C GLY A 65 -7.28 9.19 -9.33
N LEU A 66 -7.36 9.13 -8.00
CA LEU A 66 -8.55 9.52 -7.25
C LEU A 66 -8.46 10.98 -6.79
N PRO A 67 -9.62 11.66 -6.60
CA PRO A 67 -9.65 13.01 -6.04
C PRO A 67 -9.27 13.01 -4.56
N ALA A 68 -8.98 14.19 -4.03
CA ALA A 68 -8.78 14.39 -2.60
C ALA A 68 -10.04 14.03 -1.83
N SER A 69 -9.90 13.25 -0.75
CA SER A 69 -11.04 12.89 0.11
C SER A 69 -11.21 13.84 1.30
N GLY A 70 -10.11 14.42 1.77
CA GLY A 70 -10.10 15.23 2.99
C GLY A 70 -10.35 14.45 4.27
N THR A 71 -10.51 13.13 4.20
CA THR A 71 -10.83 12.24 5.32
C THR A 71 -9.64 11.36 5.65
N PRO A 72 -9.12 11.39 6.90
CA PRO A 72 -8.09 10.46 7.33
C PRO A 72 -8.58 9.01 7.23
N ALA A 73 -7.73 8.14 6.72
CA ALA A 73 -8.04 6.71 6.58
C ALA A 73 -6.83 5.86 6.92
N ASP A 74 -7.11 4.68 7.47
CA ASP A 74 -6.10 3.72 7.89
C ASP A 74 -5.77 2.73 6.77
N MET A 75 -4.49 2.42 6.63
CA MET A 75 -4.01 1.38 5.73
C MET A 75 -3.52 0.16 6.52
N ARG A 76 -4.04 -0.99 6.18
CA ARG A 76 -3.51 -2.29 6.61
C ARG A 76 -2.50 -2.76 5.59
N VAL A 77 -1.32 -3.12 6.05
CA VAL A 77 -0.20 -3.48 5.16
C VAL A 77 0.45 -4.77 5.62
N VAL A 78 0.72 -5.65 4.67
CA VAL A 78 1.61 -6.79 4.84
C VAL A 78 2.81 -6.56 3.93
N ASP A 79 4.00 -6.67 4.49
CA ASP A 79 5.25 -6.40 3.79
C ASP A 79 6.19 -7.57 3.99
N ILE A 80 6.67 -8.15 2.89
CA ILE A 80 7.57 -9.30 2.90
C ILE A 80 8.79 -8.97 2.07
N TYR A 81 9.97 -9.28 2.61
CA TYR A 81 11.26 -9.03 1.99
C TYR A 81 12.06 -10.30 1.83
N ARG A 82 12.77 -10.42 0.71
CA ARG A 82 13.81 -11.44 0.52
C ARG A 82 15.17 -10.77 0.46
N ARG A 83 16.09 -11.30 1.26
CA ARG A 83 17.49 -10.88 1.27
C ARG A 83 18.32 -11.76 0.34
N GLN A 84 19.25 -11.13 -0.37
CA GLN A 84 20.31 -11.79 -1.11
C GLN A 84 21.66 -11.17 -0.70
N GLY A 85 22.45 -11.92 0.07
CA GLY A 85 23.61 -11.36 0.74
C GLY A 85 23.21 -10.28 1.75
N GLU A 86 23.77 -9.07 1.63
CA GLU A 86 23.48 -7.94 2.51
C GLU A 86 22.40 -7.00 1.92
N LYS A 87 21.80 -7.34 0.77
CA LYS A 87 20.84 -6.52 0.06
C LYS A 87 19.46 -7.16 0.04
N LEU A 88 18.44 -6.32 0.09
CA LEU A 88 17.06 -6.72 -0.18
C LEU A 88 16.89 -6.83 -1.70
N SER A 89 16.56 -8.02 -2.19
CA SER A 89 16.42 -8.29 -3.62
C SER A 89 14.98 -8.26 -4.10
N GLU A 90 14.05 -8.62 -3.24
CA GLU A 90 12.62 -8.60 -3.54
C GLU A 90 11.83 -8.11 -2.35
N ASN A 91 10.75 -7.38 -2.65
CA ASN A 91 9.79 -6.90 -1.66
C ASN A 91 8.38 -7.07 -2.20
N TRP A 92 7.53 -7.75 -1.46
CA TRP A 92 6.11 -7.92 -1.77
C TRP A 92 5.30 -7.11 -0.76
N VAL A 93 4.51 -6.17 -1.27
CA VAL A 93 3.67 -5.29 -0.45
C VAL A 93 2.22 -5.58 -0.78
N LEU A 94 1.44 -5.91 0.25
CA LEU A 94 0.00 -6.05 0.16
C LEU A 94 -0.63 -4.95 1.00
N ILE A 95 -1.51 -4.18 0.37
CA ILE A 95 -2.23 -3.08 1.04
C ILE A 95 -3.72 -3.36 0.89
N ASP A 96 -4.46 -3.29 1.98
CA ASP A 96 -5.92 -3.38 1.96
C ASP A 96 -6.52 -2.07 1.43
N LEU A 97 -6.42 -1.86 0.13
CA LEU A 97 -6.96 -0.69 -0.55
C LEU A 97 -8.49 -0.61 -0.49
N PRO A 98 -9.26 -1.71 -0.65
CA PRO A 98 -10.71 -1.64 -0.52
C PRO A 98 -11.18 -1.09 0.82
N TRP A 99 -10.54 -1.47 1.92
CA TRP A 99 -10.87 -0.96 3.26
C TRP A 99 -10.49 0.50 3.42
N TRP A 100 -9.29 0.89 2.95
CA TRP A 100 -8.82 2.27 2.96
C TRP A 100 -9.76 3.19 2.16
N LEU A 101 -10.18 2.75 0.98
CA LEU A 101 -11.13 3.48 0.13
C LEU A 101 -12.52 3.56 0.77
N LYS A 102 -13.00 2.48 1.39
CA LYS A 102 -14.32 2.46 2.05
C LYS A 102 -14.42 3.49 3.17
N GLN A 103 -13.34 3.69 3.94
CA GLN A 103 -13.29 4.72 4.97
C GLN A 103 -13.46 6.12 4.40
N GLN A 104 -13.16 6.33 3.13
CA GLN A 104 -13.30 7.58 2.40
C GLN A 104 -14.59 7.69 1.60
N GLY A 105 -15.50 6.75 1.76
CA GLY A 105 -16.79 6.72 1.08
C GLY A 105 -16.79 6.02 -0.28
N VAL A 106 -15.72 5.31 -0.65
CA VAL A 106 -15.61 4.56 -1.91
C VAL A 106 -15.73 3.07 -1.65
N ASP A 107 -16.90 2.50 -1.87
CA ASP A 107 -17.18 1.07 -1.66
C ASP A 107 -16.92 0.26 -2.93
N VAL A 108 -15.66 -0.16 -3.13
CA VAL A 108 -15.24 -0.93 -4.30
C VAL A 108 -15.91 -2.30 -4.35
N LEU A 109 -16.00 -3.00 -3.22
CA LEU A 109 -16.60 -4.33 -3.16
C LEU A 109 -18.11 -4.27 -3.43
N GLY A 110 -18.81 -3.27 -2.90
CA GLY A 110 -20.21 -3.04 -3.18
C GLY A 110 -20.49 -2.73 -4.65
N ARG A 111 -19.63 -1.92 -5.29
CA ARG A 111 -19.68 -1.66 -6.72
C ARG A 111 -19.49 -2.93 -7.55
N THR A 112 -18.51 -3.74 -7.19
CA THR A 112 -18.23 -5.01 -7.87
C THR A 112 -19.43 -5.95 -7.74
N LYS A 113 -20.02 -6.05 -6.57
CA LYS A 113 -21.23 -6.85 -6.35
C LYS A 113 -22.38 -6.43 -7.27
N LYS A 114 -22.65 -5.14 -7.36
CA LYS A 114 -23.68 -4.61 -8.26
C LYS A 114 -23.44 -4.94 -9.72
N ILE A 115 -22.19 -4.89 -10.19
CA ILE A 115 -21.83 -5.25 -11.57
C ILE A 115 -22.08 -6.73 -11.82
N ILE A 116 -21.74 -7.61 -10.88
CA ILE A 116 -21.93 -9.06 -11.02
C ILE A 116 -23.42 -9.44 -11.01
N GLU A 117 -24.23 -8.75 -10.23
CA GLU A 117 -25.69 -9.01 -10.10
C GLU A 117 -26.52 -8.44 -11.24
N THR A 118 -25.95 -7.65 -12.12
CA THR A 118 -26.62 -7.14 -13.33
C THR A 118 -26.35 -8.03 -14.55
#